data_0a03b5d3b1acef445835e926b9f2698e
#
_entry.id   0a03b5d3b1acef445835e926b9f2698e
#
_cell.length_a   1.000
_cell.length_b   1.000
_cell.length_c   1.000
_cell.angle_alpha   90.00
_cell.angle_beta   90.00
_cell.angle_gamma   90.00
#
_symmetry.space_group_name_H-M   'P 1'
#
loop_
_entity.id
_entity.type
_entity.pdbx_description
1 polymer ?
#
loop_
_entity_poly.entity_id
_entity_poly.type
_entity_poly.pdbx_seq_one_letter_code
_entity_poly.pdbx_strand_id
1 'polypeptide(L)'
;SEFIGAGDWRLAFIHRDRVESTTVEEVNAAVQKYFIPTNRTIGNFIPTDKPERVEILHPEGVAEMVASYKGKVAMDVGEDFDVDYDNIQNRLDSGILPKSGIEYGFINKANRGETVTLSFAIRSGNVDDYMNKGVTAGFVASLLNKGTQSRSRQDIEDALSAISSSVGFSGRNGLVYASISSTKEHLPSALKIMTDMLKNPKFDISELDKIKTQRLAGLESSASDPQFLAVQRMRQINQVHSKGHPNYFPNIDEQIAMIKEVSIERIQSFYNNYYGISDNASLVVIGSMDVDMVKSYFEDNFSDFKSDKPFSEIKNPYKQNVAANENIITPDKKNAFTIGMLSAKTTEVDKDNAALQIAGIIFGGGFLNSRVATRLRQQDGISYGAGAQVSIDSDPDDKNSNLIIYAIYAPMNAEKVQIGFKEELERFIVDGITQEELDSALNGWIQGQTVSRAKDNELSSLINNNLYFDRDMSFQASLESQVSALTVEKVNAVIKKYFKSLDQWTVVNGGDFQ
;
A
#
# COMPACT_ATOMS: atom_id res chain seq x y z
N SER A 1 15.74 15.28 -10.37
CA SER A 1 14.41 15.76 -10.58
C SER A 1 14.41 17.26 -10.89
N GLU A 2 13.39 18.02 -10.50
CA GLU A 2 13.16 19.42 -10.88
C GLU A 2 14.39 20.33 -10.69
N PHE A 3 15.00 20.33 -9.51
CA PHE A 3 16.15 21.19 -9.20
C PHE A 3 17.45 20.81 -9.94
N ILE A 4 17.60 19.53 -10.29
CA ILE A 4 18.69 19.09 -11.18
C ILE A 4 18.46 19.62 -12.59
N GLY A 5 17.21 19.56 -13.07
CA GLY A 5 16.81 20.16 -14.34
C GLY A 5 16.96 21.68 -14.37
N ALA A 6 16.83 22.35 -13.23
CA ALA A 6 17.10 23.78 -13.05
C ALA A 6 18.59 24.15 -12.92
N GLY A 7 19.50 23.14 -12.93
CA GLY A 7 20.95 23.32 -13.01
C GLY A 7 21.73 22.96 -11.74
N ASP A 8 21.10 22.89 -10.56
CA ASP A 8 21.80 22.50 -9.33
C ASP A 8 20.83 21.97 -8.26
N TRP A 9 21.14 20.80 -7.72
CA TRP A 9 20.33 20.15 -6.67
C TRP A 9 20.25 20.97 -5.37
N ARG A 10 21.23 21.83 -5.08
CA ARG A 10 21.24 22.70 -3.88
C ARG A 10 20.13 23.73 -3.89
N LEU A 11 19.55 24.05 -5.05
CA LEU A 11 18.38 24.92 -5.18
C LEU A 11 17.17 24.39 -4.36
N ALA A 12 17.08 23.06 -4.16
CA ALA A 12 16.06 22.45 -3.32
C ALA A 12 16.10 22.98 -1.88
N PHE A 13 17.29 23.09 -1.32
CA PHE A 13 17.45 23.58 0.04
C PHE A 13 17.21 25.09 0.14
N ILE A 14 17.66 25.86 -0.83
CA ILE A 14 17.35 27.30 -0.90
C ILE A 14 15.85 27.54 -1.02
N HIS A 15 15.17 26.73 -1.84
CA HIS A 15 13.71 26.80 -1.98
C HIS A 15 13.01 26.46 -0.66
N ARG A 16 13.39 25.38 0.01
CA ARG A 16 12.88 25.00 1.33
C ARG A 16 13.03 26.15 2.32
N ASP A 17 14.23 26.71 2.43
CA ASP A 17 14.53 27.76 3.41
C ASP A 17 13.75 29.07 3.12
N ARG A 18 13.51 29.35 1.83
CA ARG A 18 12.62 30.47 1.42
C ARG A 18 11.17 30.21 1.80
N VAL A 19 10.65 29.00 1.56
CA VAL A 19 9.27 28.63 1.95
C VAL A 19 9.08 28.78 3.46
N GLU A 20 10.03 28.28 4.26
CA GLU A 20 9.97 28.39 5.72
C GLU A 20 9.99 29.84 6.23
N SER A 21 10.73 30.72 5.55
CA SER A 21 10.84 32.14 5.95
C SER A 21 9.74 33.04 5.40
N THR A 22 8.88 32.51 4.50
CA THR A 22 7.84 33.30 3.85
C THR A 22 6.74 33.70 4.83
N THR A 23 6.39 35.00 4.86
CA THR A 23 5.35 35.55 5.72
C THR A 23 4.00 35.64 5.03
N VAL A 24 2.94 35.77 5.81
CA VAL A 24 1.57 35.99 5.29
C VAL A 24 1.49 37.27 4.45
N GLU A 25 2.18 38.34 4.86
CA GLU A 25 2.26 39.62 4.17
C GLU A 25 2.92 39.44 2.79
N GLU A 26 4.00 38.69 2.70
CA GLU A 26 4.67 38.39 1.42
C GLU A 26 3.78 37.58 0.48
N VAL A 27 3.06 36.57 1.00
CA VAL A 27 2.08 35.81 0.22
C VAL A 27 0.98 36.72 -0.32
N ASN A 28 0.39 37.54 0.54
CA ASN A 28 -0.66 38.48 0.13
C ASN A 28 -0.15 39.49 -0.90
N ALA A 29 1.05 40.03 -0.73
CA ALA A 29 1.67 40.94 -1.70
C ALA A 29 1.90 40.26 -3.06
N ALA A 30 2.36 39.01 -3.06
CA ALA A 30 2.53 38.21 -4.29
C ALA A 30 1.18 37.95 -4.98
N VAL A 31 0.13 37.57 -4.22
CA VAL A 31 -1.24 37.41 -4.78
C VAL A 31 -1.74 38.68 -5.43
N GLN A 32 -1.65 39.81 -4.73
CA GLN A 32 -2.08 41.11 -5.27
C GLN A 32 -1.30 41.54 -6.52
N LYS A 33 -0.02 41.20 -6.59
CA LYS A 33 0.86 41.52 -7.72
C LYS A 33 0.61 40.65 -8.95
N TYR A 34 0.43 39.37 -8.76
CA TYR A 34 0.44 38.41 -9.86
C TYR A 34 -0.94 37.86 -10.26
N PHE A 35 -1.91 37.79 -9.33
CA PHE A 35 -3.25 37.25 -9.59
C PHE A 35 -4.22 38.33 -10.03
N ILE A 36 -3.84 39.12 -11.03
CA ILE A 36 -4.67 40.17 -11.62
C ILE A 36 -5.22 39.72 -12.98
N PRO A 37 -6.43 40.14 -13.40
CA PRO A 37 -7.05 39.70 -14.66
C PRO A 37 -6.18 39.93 -15.89
N THR A 38 -5.40 41.01 -15.91
CA THR A 38 -4.50 41.37 -17.02
C THR A 38 -3.23 40.51 -17.09
N ASN A 39 -2.93 39.77 -16.05
CA ASN A 39 -1.75 38.88 -15.97
C ASN A 39 -2.11 37.42 -16.23
N ARG A 40 -3.29 37.13 -16.79
CA ARG A 40 -3.77 35.80 -17.07
C ARG A 40 -3.51 35.43 -18.51
N THR A 41 -2.77 34.34 -18.73
CA THR A 41 -2.64 33.66 -20.04
C THR A 41 -3.50 32.40 -20.03
N ILE A 42 -4.31 32.25 -21.06
CA ILE A 42 -5.12 31.02 -21.27
C ILE A 42 -4.50 30.28 -22.44
N GLY A 43 -4.04 29.06 -22.21
CA GLY A 43 -3.56 28.14 -23.25
C GLY A 43 -4.60 27.06 -23.54
N ASN A 44 -4.94 26.89 -24.80
CA ASN A 44 -5.75 25.78 -25.26
C ASN A 44 -4.84 24.73 -25.91
N PHE A 45 -4.81 23.51 -25.40
CA PHE A 45 -4.10 22.41 -26.04
C PHE A 45 -4.96 21.86 -27.19
N ILE A 46 -4.46 22.05 -28.41
CA ILE A 46 -5.06 21.48 -29.62
C ILE A 46 -4.11 20.37 -30.10
N PRO A 47 -4.55 19.10 -30.10
CA PRO A 47 -3.70 18.00 -30.58
C PRO A 47 -3.31 18.21 -32.05
N THR A 48 -2.06 17.98 -32.38
CA THR A 48 -1.53 18.06 -33.75
C THR A 48 -0.52 16.93 -34.01
N ASP A 49 -0.51 16.40 -35.22
CA ASP A 49 0.42 15.36 -35.67
C ASP A 49 1.85 15.90 -35.89
N LYS A 50 2.01 17.21 -36.00
CA LYS A 50 3.30 17.89 -36.23
C LYS A 50 3.48 19.03 -35.20
N PRO A 51 3.89 18.73 -33.95
CA PRO A 51 4.12 19.75 -32.96
C PRO A 51 5.36 20.57 -33.26
N GLU A 52 5.22 21.90 -33.30
CA GLU A 52 6.36 22.82 -33.26
C GLU A 52 6.82 22.96 -31.80
N ARG A 53 8.06 22.52 -31.52
CA ARG A 53 8.66 22.59 -30.20
C ARG A 53 9.58 23.79 -30.08
N VAL A 54 9.40 24.58 -29.03
CA VAL A 54 10.29 25.68 -28.69
C VAL A 54 11.51 25.14 -27.94
N GLU A 55 12.69 25.67 -28.21
CA GLU A 55 13.90 25.36 -27.44
C GLU A 55 13.76 25.89 -25.99
N ILE A 56 14.05 25.05 -25.02
CA ILE A 56 14.03 25.42 -23.60
C ILE A 56 15.43 25.92 -23.25
N LEU A 57 15.55 27.19 -22.95
CA LEU A 57 16.82 27.79 -22.52
C LEU A 57 17.15 27.38 -21.07
N HIS A 58 18.39 27.06 -20.82
CA HIS A 58 18.88 26.81 -19.47
C HIS A 58 18.91 28.11 -18.64
N PRO A 59 18.49 28.10 -17.37
CA PRO A 59 18.55 29.29 -16.53
C PRO A 59 20.01 29.71 -16.29
N GLU A 60 20.27 31.00 -16.45
CA GLU A 60 21.58 31.59 -16.16
C GLU A 60 21.71 31.94 -14.66
N GLY A 61 22.94 32.03 -14.15
CA GLY A 61 23.21 32.51 -12.78
C GLY A 61 22.98 31.50 -11.65
N VAL A 62 22.66 30.24 -11.94
CA VAL A 62 22.41 29.19 -10.91
C VAL A 62 23.66 28.98 -10.02
N ALA A 63 24.85 28.95 -10.61
CA ALA A 63 26.10 28.78 -9.86
C ALA A 63 26.31 29.89 -8.80
N GLU A 64 25.94 31.11 -9.12
CA GLU A 64 26.03 32.26 -8.22
C GLU A 64 25.02 32.18 -7.07
N MET A 65 23.79 31.71 -7.37
CA MET A 65 22.73 31.53 -6.36
C MET A 65 23.12 30.50 -5.29
N VAL A 66 23.86 29.45 -5.66
CA VAL A 66 24.24 28.38 -4.74
C VAL A 66 25.63 28.58 -4.12
N ALA A 67 26.47 29.47 -4.66
CA ALA A 67 27.85 29.64 -4.22
C ALA A 67 28.01 30.07 -2.76
N SER A 68 27.10 30.87 -2.25
CA SER A 68 27.11 31.38 -0.86
C SER A 68 26.25 30.56 0.11
N TYR A 69 25.55 29.53 -0.36
CA TYR A 69 24.66 28.72 0.47
C TYR A 69 25.45 27.84 1.44
N LYS A 70 25.31 28.08 2.74
CA LYS A 70 26.05 27.36 3.80
C LYS A 70 25.26 26.22 4.45
N GLY A 71 24.00 26.05 4.09
CA GLY A 71 23.10 25.07 4.74
C GLY A 71 22.67 25.50 6.15
N LYS A 72 21.83 24.69 6.74
CA LYS A 72 21.44 24.76 8.17
C LYS A 72 22.35 23.88 9.02
N VAL A 73 22.29 24.04 10.34
CA VAL A 73 22.94 23.14 11.31
C VAL A 73 22.49 21.71 10.99
N ALA A 74 23.46 20.79 10.89
CA ALA A 74 23.17 19.39 10.64
C ALA A 74 22.31 18.83 11.78
N MET A 75 21.21 18.16 11.43
CA MET A 75 20.44 17.37 12.41
C MET A 75 21.30 16.17 12.83
N ASP A 76 21.06 15.67 14.04
CA ASP A 76 21.64 14.42 14.50
C ASP A 76 21.40 13.30 13.47
N VAL A 77 22.44 12.53 13.18
CA VAL A 77 22.42 11.51 12.12
C VAL A 77 21.64 10.27 12.56
N GLY A 78 21.43 10.11 13.86
CA GLY A 78 20.89 8.89 14.46
C GLY A 78 21.94 7.79 14.60
N GLU A 79 21.53 6.61 15.05
CA GLU A 79 22.39 5.44 15.13
C GLU A 79 22.48 4.71 13.78
N ASP A 80 23.58 4.00 13.55
CA ASP A 80 23.72 3.02 12.48
C ASP A 80 23.04 1.70 12.94
N PHE A 81 21.74 1.58 12.67
CA PHE A 81 20.95 0.46 13.13
C PHE A 81 21.21 -0.77 12.26
N ASP A 82 21.80 -1.80 12.88
CA ASP A 82 21.99 -3.09 12.23
C ASP A 82 20.64 -3.77 11.96
N VAL A 83 20.37 -4.07 10.68
CA VAL A 83 19.11 -4.64 10.21
C VAL A 83 19.13 -6.16 10.13
N ASP A 84 20.12 -6.83 10.70
CA ASP A 84 20.15 -8.27 10.80
C ASP A 84 19.02 -8.77 11.72
N TYR A 85 18.47 -9.93 11.39
CA TYR A 85 17.33 -10.51 12.11
C TYR A 85 17.63 -10.74 13.59
N ASP A 86 18.84 -11.21 13.92
CA ASP A 86 19.26 -11.43 15.31
C ASP A 86 19.34 -10.12 16.08
N ASN A 87 19.87 -9.04 15.47
CA ASN A 87 19.91 -7.73 16.12
C ASN A 87 18.50 -7.19 16.32
N ILE A 88 17.63 -7.28 15.30
CA ILE A 88 16.23 -6.85 15.41
C ILE A 88 15.53 -7.62 16.54
N GLN A 89 15.69 -8.94 16.61
CA GLN A 89 15.07 -9.78 17.66
C GLN A 89 15.60 -9.41 19.05
N ASN A 90 16.90 -9.21 19.19
CA ASN A 90 17.52 -8.82 20.47
C ASN A 90 17.14 -7.41 20.93
N ARG A 91 16.83 -6.50 20.01
CA ARG A 91 16.40 -5.12 20.28
C ARG A 91 14.89 -5.00 20.48
N LEU A 92 14.13 -6.03 20.09
CA LEU A 92 12.66 -6.04 20.21
C LEU A 92 12.26 -6.28 21.67
N ASP A 93 11.72 -5.24 22.31
CA ASP A 93 10.99 -5.36 23.58
C ASP A 93 9.54 -5.71 23.27
N SER A 94 9.11 -6.92 23.57
CA SER A 94 7.77 -7.43 23.28
C SER A 94 7.12 -8.07 24.50
N GLY A 95 5.79 -8.07 24.51
CA GLY A 95 4.98 -8.66 25.58
C GLY A 95 3.54 -8.22 25.50
N ILE A 96 2.80 -8.37 26.62
CA ILE A 96 1.40 -7.97 26.73
C ILE A 96 1.28 -6.91 27.81
N LEU A 97 0.58 -5.83 27.53
CA LEU A 97 0.24 -4.79 28.48
C LEU A 97 -0.84 -5.32 29.43
N PRO A 98 -0.57 -5.45 30.75
CA PRO A 98 -1.40 -6.27 31.64
C PRO A 98 -2.81 -5.73 31.90
N LYS A 99 -3.04 -4.41 31.83
CA LYS A 99 -4.39 -3.83 32.05
C LYS A 99 -5.20 -3.77 30.75
N SER A 100 -4.56 -3.36 29.67
CA SER A 100 -5.23 -3.19 28.37
C SER A 100 -5.36 -4.49 27.59
N GLY A 101 -4.45 -5.46 27.78
CA GLY A 101 -4.40 -6.71 27.02
C GLY A 101 -3.81 -6.54 25.62
N ILE A 102 -3.19 -5.39 25.34
CA ILE A 102 -2.55 -5.11 24.05
C ILE A 102 -1.22 -5.84 23.99
N GLU A 103 -1.02 -6.62 22.95
CA GLU A 103 0.28 -7.18 22.62
C GLU A 103 1.16 -6.09 21.98
N TYR A 104 2.43 -5.99 22.41
CA TYR A 104 3.30 -4.93 21.92
C TYR A 104 4.64 -5.46 21.41
N GLY A 105 5.22 -4.71 20.45
CA GLY A 105 6.57 -4.88 19.97
C GLY A 105 7.24 -3.53 19.74
N PHE A 106 8.27 -3.21 20.54
CA PHE A 106 8.95 -1.92 20.50
C PHE A 106 10.43 -2.07 20.14
N ILE A 107 10.88 -1.21 19.22
CA ILE A 107 12.31 -1.04 18.95
C ILE A 107 12.67 0.43 19.22
N ASN A 108 13.26 0.68 20.38
CA ASN A 108 13.81 2.00 20.71
C ASN A 108 15.18 2.16 20.06
N LYS A 109 15.27 3.06 19.08
CA LYS A 109 16.51 3.38 18.35
C LYS A 109 16.60 4.87 18.07
N ALA A 110 17.82 5.41 18.02
CA ALA A 110 18.05 6.81 17.72
C ALA A 110 17.87 7.06 16.22
N ASN A 111 16.73 7.59 15.82
CA ASN A 111 16.46 7.98 14.44
C ASN A 111 16.94 9.41 14.15
N ARG A 112 17.32 9.66 12.92
CA ARG A 112 17.60 11.01 12.45
C ARG A 112 16.40 11.92 12.68
N GLY A 113 16.61 13.03 13.39
CA GLY A 113 15.56 13.97 13.76
C GLY A 113 14.60 13.41 14.80
N GLU A 114 15.04 12.42 15.59
CA GLU A 114 14.27 11.78 16.66
C GLU A 114 12.88 11.29 16.23
N THR A 115 12.76 10.83 14.97
CA THR A 115 11.49 10.34 14.44
C THR A 115 11.03 9.06 15.10
N VAL A 116 9.72 8.89 15.20
CA VAL A 116 9.05 7.71 15.74
C VAL A 116 7.83 7.35 14.89
N THR A 117 7.69 6.06 14.62
CA THR A 117 6.55 5.47 13.92
C THR A 117 5.80 4.56 14.86
N LEU A 118 4.48 4.71 14.90
CA LEU A 118 3.58 3.86 15.70
C LEU A 118 2.51 3.27 14.81
N SER A 119 2.23 1.99 15.00
CA SER A 119 1.07 1.31 14.44
C SER A 119 0.29 0.58 15.53
N PHE A 120 -1.02 0.78 15.55
CA PHE A 120 -1.92 0.18 16.52
C PHE A 120 -3.07 -0.50 15.76
N ALA A 121 -3.16 -1.82 15.88
CA ALA A 121 -4.19 -2.63 15.26
C ALA A 121 -5.13 -3.18 16.32
N ILE A 122 -6.42 -3.01 16.09
CA ILE A 122 -7.50 -3.56 16.93
C ILE A 122 -8.31 -4.51 16.06
N ARG A 123 -8.47 -5.73 16.52
CA ARG A 123 -9.25 -6.75 15.83
C ARG A 123 -10.42 -7.19 16.71
N SER A 124 -11.61 -7.32 16.13
CA SER A 124 -12.82 -7.73 16.85
C SER A 124 -13.81 -8.39 15.90
N GLY A 125 -14.69 -9.20 16.46
CA GLY A 125 -15.78 -9.85 15.73
C GLY A 125 -15.34 -10.99 14.82
N ASN A 126 -16.30 -11.62 14.21
CA ASN A 126 -16.14 -12.79 13.35
C ASN A 126 -16.98 -12.64 12.07
N VAL A 127 -17.01 -13.66 11.21
CA VAL A 127 -17.75 -13.62 9.93
C VAL A 127 -19.24 -13.30 10.13
N ASP A 128 -19.90 -13.87 11.14
CA ASP A 128 -21.34 -13.67 11.38
C ASP A 128 -21.64 -12.24 11.83
N ASP A 129 -20.75 -11.65 12.63
CA ASP A 129 -20.84 -10.25 13.07
C ASP A 129 -20.83 -9.28 11.87
N TYR A 130 -20.08 -9.60 10.81
CA TYR A 130 -19.90 -8.74 9.65
C TYR A 130 -20.78 -9.08 8.45
N MET A 131 -21.62 -10.12 8.53
CA MET A 131 -22.57 -10.42 7.46
C MET A 131 -23.47 -9.22 7.17
N ASN A 132 -23.64 -8.88 5.90
CA ASN A 132 -24.46 -7.77 5.39
C ASN A 132 -24.05 -6.36 5.87
N LYS A 133 -22.83 -6.17 6.40
CA LYS A 133 -22.33 -4.84 6.78
C LYS A 133 -21.78 -4.05 5.59
N GLY A 134 -21.46 -4.73 4.48
CA GLY A 134 -20.98 -4.10 3.25
C GLY A 134 -19.74 -3.24 3.47
N VAL A 135 -19.80 -1.99 2.98
CA VAL A 135 -18.68 -1.03 3.03
C VAL A 135 -18.61 -0.21 4.32
N THR A 136 -19.49 -0.46 5.29
CA THR A 136 -19.65 0.38 6.50
C THR A 136 -18.36 0.53 7.29
N ALA A 137 -17.59 -0.55 7.51
CA ALA A 137 -16.32 -0.50 8.24
C ALA A 137 -15.34 0.53 7.67
N GLY A 138 -15.19 0.55 6.35
CA GLY A 138 -14.31 1.51 5.68
C GLY A 138 -14.80 2.96 5.74
N PHE A 139 -16.12 3.19 5.92
CA PHE A 139 -16.66 4.53 6.17
C PHE A 139 -16.42 4.99 7.61
N VAL A 140 -16.60 4.09 8.60
CA VAL A 140 -16.28 4.40 10.01
C VAL A 140 -14.83 4.85 10.13
N ALA A 141 -13.88 4.06 9.63
CA ALA A 141 -12.47 4.40 9.69
C ALA A 141 -12.15 5.74 8.97
N SER A 142 -12.80 6.01 7.83
CA SER A 142 -12.63 7.28 7.13
C SER A 142 -13.14 8.47 7.93
N LEU A 143 -14.24 8.30 8.66
CA LEU A 143 -14.85 9.35 9.47
C LEU A 143 -14.09 9.63 10.77
N LEU A 144 -13.34 8.67 11.32
CA LEU A 144 -12.43 8.94 12.44
C LEU A 144 -11.44 10.06 12.12
N ASN A 145 -11.03 10.20 10.85
CA ASN A 145 -10.14 11.26 10.38
C ASN A 145 -10.84 12.61 10.13
N LYS A 146 -12.13 12.76 10.48
CA LYS A 146 -12.94 13.93 10.07
C LYS A 146 -13.47 14.79 11.22
N GLY A 147 -13.05 14.54 12.43
CA GLY A 147 -13.38 15.34 13.59
C GLY A 147 -13.79 14.53 14.81
N THR A 148 -13.68 15.15 15.96
CA THR A 148 -14.08 14.62 17.27
C THR A 148 -15.20 15.45 17.86
N GLN A 149 -15.72 15.04 19.03
CA GLN A 149 -16.72 15.83 19.75
C GLN A 149 -16.20 17.23 20.14
N SER A 150 -14.89 17.37 20.31
CA SER A 150 -14.23 18.61 20.77
C SER A 150 -13.48 19.38 19.69
N ARG A 151 -13.19 18.75 18.51
CA ARG A 151 -12.34 19.31 17.45
C ARG A 151 -12.99 19.11 16.09
N SER A 152 -12.97 20.17 15.27
CA SER A 152 -13.25 20.02 13.84
C SER A 152 -12.10 19.29 13.13
N ARG A 153 -12.34 18.90 11.86
CA ARG A 153 -11.28 18.36 11.01
C ARG A 153 -10.10 19.34 10.88
N GLN A 154 -10.39 20.63 10.67
CA GLN A 154 -9.36 21.66 10.53
C GLN A 154 -8.55 21.82 11.81
N ASP A 155 -9.20 21.81 13.00
CA ASP A 155 -8.48 21.91 14.27
C ASP A 155 -7.52 20.71 14.48
N ILE A 156 -7.89 19.51 14.01
CA ILE A 156 -7.01 18.34 14.07
C ILE A 156 -5.83 18.52 13.11
N GLU A 157 -6.08 18.92 11.86
CA GLU A 157 -5.06 19.14 10.84
C GLU A 157 -4.05 20.21 11.31
N ASP A 158 -4.55 21.34 11.84
CA ASP A 158 -3.71 22.43 12.36
C ASP A 158 -2.88 21.98 13.58
N ALA A 159 -3.52 21.26 14.53
CA ALA A 159 -2.83 20.77 15.72
C ALA A 159 -1.72 19.76 15.38
N LEU A 160 -1.96 18.86 14.42
CA LEU A 160 -0.96 17.89 13.95
C LEU A 160 0.16 18.56 13.17
N SER A 161 -0.18 19.54 12.30
CA SER A 161 0.79 20.33 11.55
C SER A 161 1.72 21.12 12.47
N ALA A 162 1.18 21.74 13.52
CA ALA A 162 1.96 22.51 14.50
C ALA A 162 3.03 21.67 15.23
N ILE A 163 2.81 20.37 15.37
CA ILE A 163 3.75 19.43 15.99
C ILE A 163 4.45 18.53 14.96
N SER A 164 4.42 18.87 13.67
CA SER A 164 5.04 18.09 12.58
C SER A 164 4.72 16.59 12.65
N SER A 165 3.49 16.25 13.00
CA SER A 165 3.03 14.88 13.19
C SER A 165 1.88 14.54 12.25
N SER A 166 1.66 13.26 12.03
CA SER A 166 0.48 12.76 11.34
C SER A 166 -0.17 11.62 12.12
N VAL A 167 -1.50 11.60 12.09
CA VAL A 167 -2.34 10.52 12.63
C VAL A 167 -3.31 10.09 11.54
N GLY A 168 -3.43 8.79 11.33
CA GLY A 168 -4.33 8.24 10.33
C GLY A 168 -5.04 6.98 10.81
N PHE A 169 -6.28 6.81 10.33
CA PHE A 169 -7.07 5.59 10.56
C PHE A 169 -7.44 4.95 9.24
N SER A 170 -7.35 3.64 9.21
CA SER A 170 -7.91 2.79 8.16
C SER A 170 -8.64 1.61 8.80
N GLY A 171 -9.54 0.98 8.04
CA GLY A 171 -10.27 -0.16 8.60
C GLY A 171 -11.03 -0.95 7.54
N ARG A 172 -11.24 -2.19 7.88
CA ARG A 172 -12.06 -3.15 7.16
C ARG A 172 -12.87 -3.96 8.16
N ASN A 173 -13.74 -4.85 7.69
CA ASN A 173 -14.41 -5.78 8.60
C ASN A 173 -13.37 -6.58 9.40
N GLY A 174 -13.52 -6.60 10.73
CA GLY A 174 -12.63 -7.28 11.65
C GLY A 174 -11.31 -6.57 12.01
N LEU A 175 -10.99 -5.40 11.41
CA LEU A 175 -9.72 -4.71 11.66
C LEU A 175 -9.87 -3.20 11.62
N VAL A 176 -9.37 -2.54 12.66
CA VAL A 176 -9.11 -1.10 12.71
C VAL A 176 -7.61 -0.89 12.89
N TYR A 177 -7.04 -0.03 12.09
CA TYR A 177 -5.63 0.29 12.11
C TYR A 177 -5.42 1.78 12.30
N ALA A 178 -4.69 2.16 13.35
CA ALA A 178 -4.25 3.52 13.61
C ALA A 178 -2.74 3.63 13.39
N SER A 179 -2.29 4.73 12.80
CA SER A 179 -0.88 5.03 12.58
C SER A 179 -0.51 6.42 13.06
N ILE A 180 0.68 6.56 13.60
CA ILE A 180 1.29 7.85 13.94
C ILE A 180 2.67 7.91 13.32
N SER A 181 3.00 9.05 12.70
CA SER A 181 4.37 9.47 12.42
C SER A 181 4.62 10.78 13.17
N SER A 182 5.66 10.83 14.00
CA SER A 182 5.92 11.95 14.92
C SER A 182 7.42 12.03 15.24
N THR A 183 7.77 12.89 16.17
CA THR A 183 9.07 12.90 16.84
C THR A 183 8.92 12.52 18.31
N LYS A 184 10.02 12.16 18.97
CA LYS A 184 10.04 11.83 20.41
C LYS A 184 9.36 12.91 21.26
N GLU A 185 9.67 14.17 21.01
CA GLU A 185 9.12 15.33 21.72
C GLU A 185 7.61 15.43 21.56
N HIS A 186 7.11 15.20 20.35
CA HIS A 186 5.70 15.44 20.00
C HIS A 186 4.81 14.20 20.11
N LEU A 187 5.39 13.01 20.27
CA LEU A 187 4.63 11.77 20.39
C LEU A 187 3.51 11.81 21.46
N PRO A 188 3.73 12.36 22.67
CA PRO A 188 2.68 12.45 23.69
C PRO A 188 1.47 13.27 23.23
N SER A 189 1.69 14.33 22.45
CA SER A 189 0.62 15.17 21.90
C SER A 189 -0.11 14.46 20.75
N ALA A 190 0.62 13.78 19.87
CA ALA A 190 0.04 12.98 18.78
C ALA A 190 -0.81 11.82 19.32
N LEU A 191 -0.36 11.14 20.39
CA LEU A 191 -1.11 10.10 21.09
C LEU A 191 -2.44 10.61 21.64
N LYS A 192 -2.46 11.80 22.25
CA LYS A 192 -3.70 12.43 22.76
C LYS A 192 -4.70 12.71 21.63
N ILE A 193 -4.21 13.20 20.50
CA ILE A 193 -5.05 13.47 19.33
C ILE A 193 -5.58 12.15 18.76
N MET A 194 -4.75 11.13 18.57
CA MET A 194 -5.15 9.80 18.11
C MET A 194 -6.23 9.21 19.02
N THR A 195 -6.02 9.26 20.34
CA THR A 195 -6.98 8.73 21.33
C THR A 195 -8.32 9.46 21.26
N ASP A 196 -8.32 10.79 21.15
CA ASP A 196 -9.54 11.59 21.00
C ASP A 196 -10.28 11.22 19.69
N MET A 197 -9.57 11.10 18.57
CA MET A 197 -10.14 10.69 17.29
C MET A 197 -10.74 9.27 17.36
N LEU A 198 -10.08 8.34 18.05
CA LEU A 198 -10.54 6.95 18.17
C LEU A 198 -11.70 6.79 19.14
N LYS A 199 -11.65 7.43 20.32
CA LYS A 199 -12.63 7.23 21.41
C LYS A 199 -13.81 8.21 21.36
N ASN A 200 -13.66 9.40 20.79
CA ASN A 200 -14.65 10.46 20.78
C ASN A 200 -14.98 10.99 19.37
N PRO A 201 -15.20 10.12 18.37
CA PRO A 201 -15.50 10.59 17.02
C PRO A 201 -16.84 11.31 16.96
N LYS A 202 -16.93 12.35 16.12
CA LYS A 202 -18.17 13.11 15.94
C LYS A 202 -19.14 12.45 14.98
N PHE A 203 -18.65 11.76 13.94
CA PHE A 203 -19.44 11.22 12.82
C PHE A 203 -20.38 12.26 12.19
N ASP A 204 -19.80 13.33 11.72
CA ASP A 204 -20.54 14.45 11.10
C ASP A 204 -21.18 14.01 9.77
N ILE A 205 -22.49 14.30 9.61
CA ILE A 205 -23.23 13.93 8.40
C ILE A 205 -22.69 14.64 7.16
N SER A 206 -22.21 15.89 7.29
CA SER A 206 -21.64 16.62 6.17
C SER A 206 -20.33 16.01 5.67
N GLU A 207 -19.52 15.43 6.55
CA GLU A 207 -18.32 14.70 6.19
C GLU A 207 -18.66 13.32 5.57
N LEU A 208 -19.68 12.64 6.07
CA LEU A 208 -20.18 11.42 5.44
C LEU A 208 -20.63 11.68 4.00
N ASP A 209 -21.40 12.73 3.76
CA ASP A 209 -21.89 13.07 2.42
C ASP A 209 -20.75 13.41 1.46
N LYS A 210 -19.72 14.11 1.94
CA LYS A 210 -18.51 14.39 1.14
C LYS A 210 -17.79 13.07 0.76
N ILE A 211 -17.60 12.16 1.71
CA ILE A 211 -16.95 10.86 1.45
C ILE A 211 -17.79 10.04 0.47
N LYS A 212 -19.12 10.00 0.63
CA LYS A 212 -20.03 9.31 -0.31
C LYS A 212 -19.90 9.89 -1.72
N THR A 213 -19.97 11.22 -1.84
CA THR A 213 -19.83 11.92 -3.13
C THR A 213 -18.49 11.61 -3.78
N GLN A 214 -17.39 11.67 -3.05
CA GLN A 214 -16.06 11.34 -3.58
C GLN A 214 -15.95 9.89 -4.04
N ARG A 215 -16.47 8.94 -3.25
CA ARG A 215 -16.42 7.50 -3.63
C ARG A 215 -17.30 7.20 -4.84
N LEU A 216 -18.49 7.79 -4.92
CA LEU A 216 -19.40 7.64 -6.08
C LEU A 216 -18.77 8.22 -7.34
N ALA A 217 -18.24 9.44 -7.28
CA ALA A 217 -17.55 10.07 -8.40
C ALA A 217 -16.31 9.25 -8.85
N GLY A 218 -15.57 8.68 -7.90
CA GLY A 218 -14.45 7.77 -8.19
C GLY A 218 -14.89 6.52 -8.95
N LEU A 219 -15.98 5.88 -8.52
CA LEU A 219 -16.56 4.71 -9.24
C LEU A 219 -17.05 5.08 -10.63
N GLU A 220 -17.73 6.21 -10.77
CA GLU A 220 -18.24 6.70 -12.06
C GLU A 220 -17.07 6.99 -13.03
N SER A 221 -16.03 7.66 -12.56
CA SER A 221 -14.81 7.91 -13.33
C SER A 221 -14.12 6.62 -13.78
N SER A 222 -14.11 5.61 -12.91
CA SER A 222 -13.47 4.31 -13.18
C SER A 222 -14.32 3.37 -14.03
N ALA A 223 -15.64 3.64 -14.17
CA ALA A 223 -16.57 2.77 -14.87
C ALA A 223 -16.30 2.64 -16.39
N SER A 224 -15.42 3.47 -16.96
CA SER A 224 -14.96 3.37 -18.34
C SER A 224 -13.46 3.07 -18.46
N ASP A 225 -12.79 2.80 -17.35
CA ASP A 225 -11.35 2.52 -17.35
C ASP A 225 -11.08 1.03 -17.64
N PRO A 226 -10.29 0.70 -18.69
CA PRO A 226 -10.03 -0.68 -19.08
C PRO A 226 -9.39 -1.52 -17.96
N GLN A 227 -8.45 -0.94 -17.22
CA GLN A 227 -7.75 -1.64 -16.14
C GLN A 227 -8.70 -1.93 -14.98
N PHE A 228 -9.46 -0.92 -14.55
CA PHE A 228 -10.43 -1.07 -13.46
C PHE A 228 -11.44 -2.15 -13.78
N LEU A 229 -12.04 -2.12 -14.96
CA LEU A 229 -13.07 -3.07 -15.39
C LEU A 229 -12.53 -4.50 -15.52
N ALA A 230 -11.31 -4.67 -16.07
CA ALA A 230 -10.68 -5.98 -16.18
C ALA A 230 -10.38 -6.59 -14.80
N VAL A 231 -9.84 -5.80 -13.87
CA VAL A 231 -9.58 -6.24 -12.48
C VAL A 231 -10.89 -6.58 -11.75
N GLN A 232 -11.92 -5.74 -11.89
CA GLN A 232 -13.23 -6.00 -11.33
C GLN A 232 -13.80 -7.34 -11.82
N ARG A 233 -13.77 -7.56 -13.13
CA ARG A 233 -14.32 -8.77 -13.74
C ARG A 233 -13.54 -10.02 -13.33
N MET A 234 -12.22 -9.95 -13.33
CA MET A 234 -11.37 -11.07 -12.88
C MET A 234 -11.71 -11.49 -11.44
N ARG A 235 -11.90 -10.52 -10.52
CA ARG A 235 -12.29 -10.81 -9.13
C ARG A 235 -13.69 -11.43 -9.04
N GLN A 236 -14.63 -10.97 -9.84
CA GLN A 236 -15.98 -11.55 -9.88
C GLN A 236 -15.99 -13.01 -10.38
N ILE A 237 -15.23 -13.32 -11.44
CA ILE A 237 -15.13 -14.69 -11.99
C ILE A 237 -14.59 -15.66 -10.91
N ASN A 238 -13.60 -15.22 -10.15
CA ASN A 238 -12.90 -16.06 -9.18
C ASN A 238 -13.45 -15.94 -7.74
N GLN A 239 -14.56 -15.25 -7.57
CA GLN A 239 -15.15 -15.02 -6.26
C GLN A 239 -15.47 -16.32 -5.50
N VAL A 240 -15.08 -16.38 -4.24
CA VAL A 240 -15.30 -17.52 -3.34
C VAL A 240 -16.64 -17.36 -2.61
N HIS A 241 -16.95 -16.14 -2.20
CA HIS A 241 -18.02 -15.84 -1.25
C HIS A 241 -19.30 -15.35 -1.94
N SER A 242 -20.44 -15.68 -1.35
CA SER A 242 -21.74 -15.19 -1.79
C SER A 242 -22.03 -13.78 -1.27
N LYS A 243 -23.00 -13.11 -1.90
CA LYS A 243 -23.49 -11.79 -1.48
C LYS A 243 -23.86 -11.77 0.00
N GLY A 244 -23.44 -10.72 0.69
CA GLY A 244 -23.61 -10.56 2.13
C GLY A 244 -22.42 -10.97 2.96
N HIS A 245 -21.54 -11.84 2.47
CA HIS A 245 -20.31 -12.18 3.15
C HIS A 245 -19.33 -10.98 3.20
N PRO A 246 -18.59 -10.75 4.30
CA PRO A 246 -17.67 -9.61 4.42
C PRO A 246 -16.58 -9.57 3.34
N ASN A 247 -16.13 -10.73 2.83
CA ASN A 247 -15.17 -10.82 1.73
C ASN A 247 -15.82 -10.97 0.34
N TYR A 248 -17.15 -10.78 0.23
CA TYR A 248 -17.82 -10.71 -1.07
C TYR A 248 -17.33 -9.50 -1.87
N PHE A 249 -17.03 -9.72 -3.14
CA PHE A 249 -16.59 -8.67 -4.05
C PHE A 249 -17.76 -8.17 -4.93
N PRO A 250 -18.39 -7.02 -4.59
CA PRO A 250 -19.58 -6.53 -5.29
C PRO A 250 -19.24 -5.95 -6.67
N ASN A 251 -20.17 -6.05 -7.62
CA ASN A 251 -20.07 -5.31 -8.88
C ASN A 251 -20.27 -3.80 -8.67
N ILE A 252 -20.08 -3.00 -9.72
CA ILE A 252 -20.12 -1.53 -9.62
C ILE A 252 -21.49 -1.04 -9.12
N ASP A 253 -22.59 -1.58 -9.66
CA ASP A 253 -23.95 -1.18 -9.25
C ASP A 253 -24.23 -1.53 -7.79
N GLU A 254 -23.76 -2.70 -7.35
CA GLU A 254 -23.84 -3.11 -5.95
C GLU A 254 -22.98 -2.22 -5.04
N GLN A 255 -21.76 -1.83 -5.48
CA GLN A 255 -20.92 -0.89 -4.73
C GLN A 255 -21.61 0.47 -4.59
N ILE A 256 -22.19 0.99 -5.68
CA ILE A 256 -22.97 2.23 -5.67
C ILE A 256 -24.14 2.14 -4.69
N ALA A 257 -24.90 1.04 -4.74
CA ALA A 257 -26.03 0.81 -3.83
C ALA A 257 -25.55 0.75 -2.37
N MET A 258 -24.50 -0.01 -2.07
CA MET A 258 -23.93 -0.12 -0.74
C MET A 258 -23.45 1.23 -0.20
N ILE A 259 -22.80 2.07 -1.03
CA ILE A 259 -22.35 3.41 -0.63
C ILE A 259 -23.56 4.31 -0.30
N LYS A 260 -24.60 4.28 -1.15
CA LYS A 260 -25.81 5.09 -0.93
C LYS A 260 -26.54 4.71 0.36
N GLU A 261 -26.55 3.44 0.73
CA GLU A 261 -27.19 2.92 1.94
C GLU A 261 -26.47 3.25 3.25
N VAL A 262 -25.21 3.67 3.23
CA VAL A 262 -24.51 4.04 4.47
C VAL A 262 -25.21 5.26 5.09
N SER A 263 -25.51 5.17 6.39
CA SER A 263 -26.09 6.27 7.18
C SER A 263 -25.31 6.49 8.48
N ILE A 264 -25.54 7.61 9.15
CA ILE A 264 -24.90 7.90 10.44
C ILE A 264 -25.28 6.87 11.49
N GLU A 265 -26.52 6.40 11.50
CA GLU A 265 -27.01 5.37 12.44
C GLU A 265 -26.28 4.05 12.21
N ARG A 266 -26.06 3.64 10.94
CA ARG A 266 -25.25 2.44 10.63
C ARG A 266 -23.80 2.62 11.08
N ILE A 267 -23.20 3.80 10.86
CA ILE A 267 -21.85 4.15 11.30
C ILE A 267 -21.73 4.06 12.81
N GLN A 268 -22.62 4.72 13.56
CA GLN A 268 -22.62 4.72 15.02
C GLN A 268 -22.85 3.32 15.59
N SER A 269 -23.81 2.58 15.03
CA SER A 269 -24.06 1.20 15.43
C SER A 269 -22.85 0.31 15.19
N PHE A 270 -22.18 0.44 14.04
CA PHE A 270 -20.97 -0.31 13.73
C PHE A 270 -19.84 0.04 14.71
N TYR A 271 -19.58 1.33 14.92
CA TYR A 271 -18.57 1.79 15.86
C TYR A 271 -18.83 1.26 17.27
N ASN A 272 -20.04 1.42 17.81
CA ASN A 272 -20.39 1.00 19.17
C ASN A 272 -20.27 -0.52 19.40
N ASN A 273 -20.46 -1.32 18.34
CA ASN A 273 -20.39 -2.78 18.47
C ASN A 273 -18.99 -3.36 18.24
N TYR A 274 -18.14 -2.72 17.41
CA TYR A 274 -16.91 -3.35 16.93
C TYR A 274 -15.64 -2.57 17.25
N TYR A 275 -15.75 -1.31 17.73
CA TYR A 275 -14.57 -0.53 18.11
C TYR A 275 -14.29 -0.69 19.60
N GLY A 276 -13.19 -1.36 19.88
CA GLY A 276 -12.73 -1.69 21.22
C GLY A 276 -11.79 -2.88 21.19
N ILE A 277 -11.00 -3.03 22.24
CA ILE A 277 -10.07 -4.14 22.39
C ILE A 277 -10.85 -5.35 22.91
N SER A 278 -10.86 -6.44 22.12
CA SER A 278 -11.39 -7.74 22.57
C SER A 278 -10.25 -8.60 23.13
N ASP A 279 -9.82 -9.56 22.36
CA ASP A 279 -8.74 -10.51 22.66
C ASP A 279 -7.57 -10.43 21.68
N ASN A 280 -7.64 -9.51 20.73
CA ASN A 280 -6.60 -9.34 19.71
C ASN A 280 -6.37 -7.86 19.36
N ALA A 281 -5.34 -7.29 19.97
CA ALA A 281 -4.86 -5.95 19.63
C ALA A 281 -3.33 -5.93 19.69
N SER A 282 -2.70 -5.26 18.72
CA SER A 282 -1.24 -5.16 18.66
C SER A 282 -0.78 -3.73 18.49
N LEU A 283 0.29 -3.38 19.20
CA LEU A 283 0.92 -2.06 19.20
C LEU A 283 2.40 -2.21 18.83
N VAL A 284 2.81 -1.63 17.72
CA VAL A 284 4.23 -1.61 17.33
C VAL A 284 4.72 -0.16 17.29
N VAL A 285 5.86 0.10 17.94
CA VAL A 285 6.49 1.42 17.95
C VAL A 285 7.98 1.29 17.66
N ILE A 286 8.44 2.06 16.67
CA ILE A 286 9.84 2.04 16.24
C ILE A 286 10.37 3.47 16.17
N GLY A 287 11.58 3.68 16.67
CA GLY A 287 12.28 4.95 16.60
C GLY A 287 12.60 5.53 17.98
N SER A 288 12.87 6.81 18.02
CA SER A 288 13.24 7.50 19.27
C SER A 288 12.02 7.69 20.15
N MET A 289 11.94 6.95 21.28
CA MET A 289 10.79 7.02 22.19
C MET A 289 11.21 6.89 23.66
N ASP A 290 10.30 7.31 24.52
CA ASP A 290 10.28 6.92 25.94
C ASP A 290 9.34 5.71 26.07
N VAL A 291 9.94 4.52 26.26
CA VAL A 291 9.22 3.24 26.28
C VAL A 291 8.23 3.19 27.45
N ASP A 292 8.61 3.65 28.63
CA ASP A 292 7.75 3.61 29.82
C ASP A 292 6.57 4.57 29.68
N MET A 293 6.79 5.73 29.09
CA MET A 293 5.72 6.67 28.77
C MET A 293 4.71 6.05 27.81
N VAL A 294 5.16 5.38 26.72
CA VAL A 294 4.26 4.75 25.76
C VAL A 294 3.47 3.62 26.41
N LYS A 295 4.12 2.72 27.16
CA LYS A 295 3.44 1.63 27.88
C LYS A 295 2.39 2.17 28.83
N SER A 296 2.77 3.12 29.70
CA SER A 296 1.85 3.74 30.65
C SER A 296 0.69 4.44 29.96
N TYR A 297 0.94 5.14 28.86
CA TYR A 297 -0.09 5.82 28.10
C TYR A 297 -1.18 4.84 27.59
N PHE A 298 -0.77 3.73 26.98
CA PHE A 298 -1.73 2.73 26.48
C PHE A 298 -2.47 1.99 27.60
N GLU A 299 -1.81 1.70 28.72
CA GLU A 299 -2.45 1.13 29.90
C GLU A 299 -3.51 2.04 30.51
N ASP A 300 -3.20 3.32 30.64
CA ASP A 300 -4.10 4.28 31.28
C ASP A 300 -5.27 4.71 30.38
N ASN A 301 -5.07 4.71 29.06
CA ASN A 301 -6.08 5.22 28.14
C ASN A 301 -6.86 4.12 27.40
N PHE A 302 -6.42 2.86 27.41
CA PHE A 302 -7.06 1.79 26.65
C PHE A 302 -7.51 0.59 27.48
N SER A 303 -7.29 0.59 28.80
CA SER A 303 -7.76 -0.47 29.69
C SER A 303 -9.29 -0.59 29.75
N ASP A 304 -10.00 0.52 29.57
CA ASP A 304 -11.46 0.63 29.52
C ASP A 304 -12.06 0.56 28.10
N PHE A 305 -11.23 0.64 27.07
CA PHE A 305 -11.68 0.62 25.69
C PHE A 305 -11.85 -0.81 25.18
N LYS A 306 -12.93 -1.46 25.63
CA LYS A 306 -13.17 -2.89 25.42
C LYS A 306 -14.30 -3.15 24.42
N SER A 307 -14.19 -4.28 23.71
CA SER A 307 -15.23 -4.88 22.89
C SER A 307 -15.58 -6.26 23.47
N ASP A 308 -16.86 -6.60 23.48
CA ASP A 308 -17.38 -7.92 23.85
C ASP A 308 -17.43 -8.90 22.66
N LYS A 309 -16.86 -8.50 21.51
CA LYS A 309 -16.84 -9.27 20.27
C LYS A 309 -15.48 -9.96 20.09
N PRO A 310 -15.34 -11.25 20.50
CA PRO A 310 -14.11 -12.00 20.30
C PRO A 310 -13.72 -12.01 18.83
N PHE A 311 -12.42 -11.86 18.55
CA PHE A 311 -11.94 -11.89 17.19
C PHE A 311 -11.80 -13.32 16.67
N SER A 312 -12.25 -13.55 15.44
CA SER A 312 -11.78 -14.65 14.64
C SER A 312 -11.56 -14.22 13.19
N GLU A 313 -10.49 -14.75 12.57
CA GLU A 313 -10.13 -14.41 11.21
C GLU A 313 -11.26 -14.74 10.24
N ILE A 314 -11.56 -13.80 9.32
CA ILE A 314 -12.53 -14.00 8.25
C ILE A 314 -11.82 -14.74 7.12
N LYS A 315 -11.98 -16.05 7.08
CA LYS A 315 -11.27 -16.93 6.15
C LYS A 315 -11.60 -16.62 4.67
N ASN A 316 -10.59 -16.82 3.85
CA ASN A 316 -10.68 -16.69 2.39
C ASN A 316 -10.04 -17.92 1.72
N PRO A 317 -10.65 -19.10 1.86
CA PRO A 317 -10.03 -20.38 1.52
C PRO A 317 -9.70 -20.50 0.03
N TYR A 318 -8.68 -21.28 -0.27
CA TYR A 318 -8.30 -21.58 -1.63
C TYR A 318 -9.47 -22.07 -2.47
N LYS A 319 -9.61 -21.46 -3.65
CA LYS A 319 -10.48 -21.93 -4.73
C LYS A 319 -9.67 -21.93 -6.02
N GLN A 320 -9.74 -23.02 -6.76
CA GLN A 320 -9.16 -23.02 -8.10
C GLN A 320 -9.84 -21.99 -8.97
N ASN A 321 -9.04 -21.21 -9.68
CA ASN A 321 -9.55 -20.19 -10.60
C ASN A 321 -10.34 -20.83 -11.75
N VAL A 322 -11.26 -20.08 -12.31
CA VAL A 322 -12.03 -20.46 -13.50
C VAL A 322 -11.19 -20.13 -14.74
N ALA A 323 -10.85 -21.13 -15.53
CA ALA A 323 -10.18 -20.90 -16.81
C ALA A 323 -11.13 -20.15 -17.76
N ALA A 324 -10.75 -18.94 -18.13
CA ALA A 324 -11.54 -18.05 -18.98
C ALA A 324 -10.64 -17.06 -19.73
N ASN A 325 -11.10 -16.59 -20.88
CA ASN A 325 -10.50 -15.47 -21.60
C ASN A 325 -11.64 -14.56 -22.07
N GLU A 326 -11.81 -13.43 -21.39
CA GLU A 326 -12.93 -12.50 -21.64
C GLU A 326 -12.41 -11.13 -22.10
N ASN A 327 -13.16 -10.51 -23.01
CA ASN A 327 -12.93 -9.14 -23.48
C ASN A 327 -14.02 -8.21 -22.96
N ILE A 328 -13.62 -7.06 -22.41
CA ILE A 328 -14.49 -5.96 -22.04
C ILE A 328 -14.22 -4.81 -22.99
N ILE A 329 -15.23 -4.43 -23.76
CA ILE A 329 -15.10 -3.33 -24.71
C ILE A 329 -15.21 -2.00 -23.96
N THR A 330 -14.19 -1.17 -24.12
CA THR A 330 -14.15 0.21 -23.60
C THR A 330 -13.91 1.16 -24.78
N PRO A 331 -14.97 1.71 -25.38
CA PRO A 331 -14.87 2.57 -26.56
C PRO A 331 -13.98 3.79 -26.32
N ASP A 332 -13.30 4.25 -27.36
CA ASP A 332 -12.47 5.46 -27.39
C ASP A 332 -11.26 5.46 -26.42
N LYS A 333 -10.90 4.31 -25.83
CA LYS A 333 -9.72 4.21 -24.96
C LYS A 333 -8.49 3.83 -25.79
N LYS A 334 -7.48 4.70 -25.74
CA LYS A 334 -6.20 4.51 -26.47
C LYS A 334 -5.31 3.43 -25.84
N ASN A 335 -5.54 3.08 -24.59
CA ASN A 335 -4.85 2.02 -23.87
C ASN A 335 -5.78 0.86 -23.61
N ALA A 336 -5.30 -0.35 -23.81
CA ALA A 336 -5.89 -1.59 -23.36
C ALA A 336 -5.10 -2.14 -22.18
N PHE A 337 -5.74 -3.02 -21.43
CA PHE A 337 -5.17 -3.70 -20.28
C PHE A 337 -5.54 -5.18 -20.28
N THR A 338 -4.56 -6.04 -20.12
CA THR A 338 -4.76 -7.46 -19.85
C THR A 338 -4.35 -7.77 -18.41
N ILE A 339 -5.16 -8.55 -17.72
CA ILE A 339 -4.79 -9.17 -16.46
C ILE A 339 -5.12 -10.67 -16.52
N GLY A 340 -4.17 -11.50 -16.08
CA GLY A 340 -4.38 -12.92 -15.91
C GLY A 340 -4.14 -13.34 -14.47
N MET A 341 -4.90 -14.32 -13.97
CA MET A 341 -4.72 -14.89 -12.64
C MET A 341 -4.74 -16.41 -12.69
N LEU A 342 -3.81 -17.02 -11.97
CA LEU A 342 -3.77 -18.46 -11.71
C LEU A 342 -3.71 -18.67 -10.19
N SER A 343 -4.65 -19.46 -9.64
CA SER A 343 -4.65 -19.80 -8.22
C SER A 343 -3.55 -20.82 -7.90
N ALA A 344 -2.88 -20.64 -6.79
CA ALA A 344 -1.86 -21.55 -6.27
C ALA A 344 -2.23 -21.97 -4.84
N LYS A 345 -2.45 -23.27 -4.63
CA LYS A 345 -2.76 -23.81 -3.31
C LYS A 345 -1.48 -23.94 -2.48
N THR A 346 -1.05 -22.83 -1.91
CA THR A 346 0.18 -22.71 -1.11
C THR A 346 0.10 -21.50 -0.17
N THR A 347 1.01 -21.44 0.78
CA THR A 347 1.12 -20.38 1.79
C THR A 347 2.59 -20.11 2.12
N GLU A 348 2.87 -19.04 2.86
CA GLU A 348 4.24 -18.68 3.22
C GLU A 348 4.97 -19.69 4.10
N VAL A 349 4.27 -20.60 4.79
CA VAL A 349 4.88 -21.69 5.57
C VAL A 349 5.20 -22.93 4.75
N ASP A 350 4.76 -23.00 3.48
CA ASP A 350 5.02 -24.14 2.62
C ASP A 350 6.47 -24.13 2.11
N LYS A 351 7.07 -25.33 1.99
CA LYS A 351 8.46 -25.50 1.53
C LYS A 351 8.76 -24.95 0.13
N ASP A 352 7.74 -24.72 -0.68
CA ASP A 352 7.87 -24.20 -2.04
C ASP A 352 7.85 -22.66 -2.08
N ASN A 353 7.54 -22.01 -0.97
CA ASN A 353 7.37 -20.55 -0.89
C ASN A 353 8.60 -19.79 -1.40
N ALA A 354 9.80 -20.09 -0.90
CA ALA A 354 11.04 -19.43 -1.30
C ALA A 354 11.25 -19.51 -2.83
N ALA A 355 11.11 -20.72 -3.40
CA ALA A 355 11.29 -20.92 -4.84
C ALA A 355 10.18 -20.27 -5.68
N LEU A 356 8.95 -20.24 -5.17
CA LEU A 356 7.82 -19.59 -5.87
C LEU A 356 7.96 -18.07 -5.92
N GLN A 357 8.45 -17.44 -4.85
CA GLN A 357 8.75 -16.00 -4.84
C GLN A 357 9.83 -15.65 -5.87
N ILE A 358 10.94 -16.42 -5.89
CA ILE A 358 12.04 -16.19 -6.84
C ILE A 358 11.57 -16.43 -8.29
N ALA A 359 10.79 -17.50 -8.52
CA ALA A 359 10.19 -17.74 -9.84
C ALA A 359 9.32 -16.57 -10.30
N GLY A 360 8.52 -15.98 -9.41
CA GLY A 360 7.69 -14.82 -9.70
C GLY A 360 8.52 -13.57 -10.07
N ILE A 361 9.62 -13.34 -9.37
CA ILE A 361 10.55 -12.23 -9.66
C ILE A 361 11.16 -12.39 -11.05
N ILE A 362 11.68 -13.57 -11.37
CA ILE A 362 12.30 -13.86 -12.68
C ILE A 362 11.26 -13.73 -13.79
N PHE A 363 10.05 -14.26 -13.59
CA PHE A 363 9.02 -14.23 -14.61
C PHE A 363 8.53 -12.82 -14.90
N GLY A 364 8.21 -12.01 -13.89
CA GLY A 364 7.64 -10.68 -14.15
C GLY A 364 7.80 -9.63 -13.05
N GLY A 365 8.28 -10.00 -11.83
CA GLY A 365 8.42 -9.08 -10.70
C GLY A 365 9.69 -8.24 -10.71
N GLY A 366 10.70 -8.60 -11.50
CA GLY A 366 12.01 -7.93 -11.59
C GLY A 366 12.02 -6.64 -12.41
N PHE A 367 10.90 -5.96 -12.56
CA PHE A 367 10.73 -4.73 -13.35
C PHE A 367 11.25 -4.92 -14.79
N LEU A 368 12.19 -4.10 -15.26
CA LEU A 368 12.72 -4.16 -16.64
C LEU A 368 13.55 -5.42 -16.94
N ASN A 369 14.05 -6.10 -15.93
CA ASN A 369 14.91 -7.28 -16.09
C ASN A 369 14.14 -8.61 -15.98
N SER A 370 12.81 -8.56 -15.88
CA SER A 370 11.97 -9.77 -15.89
C SER A 370 11.68 -10.25 -17.31
N ARG A 371 11.40 -11.54 -17.48
CA ARG A 371 11.13 -12.15 -18.79
C ARG A 371 9.96 -11.48 -19.51
N VAL A 372 8.84 -11.28 -18.80
CA VAL A 372 7.64 -10.64 -19.38
C VAL A 372 7.93 -9.23 -19.85
N ALA A 373 8.62 -8.41 -19.05
CA ALA A 373 8.96 -7.04 -19.43
C ALA A 373 9.98 -7.01 -20.59
N THR A 374 10.99 -7.88 -20.54
CA THR A 374 11.97 -8.01 -21.63
C THR A 374 11.27 -8.38 -22.94
N ARG A 375 10.39 -9.37 -22.93
CA ARG A 375 9.67 -9.82 -24.13
C ARG A 375 8.75 -8.74 -24.69
N LEU A 376 7.77 -8.28 -23.89
CA LEU A 376 6.69 -7.43 -24.39
C LEU A 376 7.07 -5.96 -24.56
N ARG A 377 8.02 -5.46 -23.75
CA ARG A 377 8.41 -4.06 -23.77
C ARG A 377 9.70 -3.81 -24.53
N GLN A 378 10.77 -4.59 -24.26
CA GLN A 378 12.08 -4.31 -24.84
C GLN A 378 12.26 -4.93 -26.24
N GLN A 379 11.88 -6.20 -26.42
CA GLN A 379 12.05 -6.92 -27.67
C GLN A 379 10.94 -6.59 -28.68
N ASP A 380 9.69 -6.74 -28.28
CA ASP A 380 8.55 -6.56 -29.16
C ASP A 380 8.10 -5.10 -29.27
N GLY A 381 8.35 -4.27 -28.26
CA GLY A 381 7.94 -2.86 -28.21
C GLY A 381 6.41 -2.65 -28.22
N ILE A 382 5.63 -3.65 -27.83
CA ILE A 382 4.16 -3.65 -27.94
C ILE A 382 3.46 -3.25 -26.65
N SER A 383 4.17 -3.18 -25.53
CA SER A 383 3.60 -2.82 -24.23
C SER A 383 4.36 -1.66 -23.59
N TYR A 384 3.61 -0.71 -23.01
CA TYR A 384 4.19 0.36 -22.18
C TYR A 384 4.68 -0.18 -20.83
N GLY A 385 3.97 -1.13 -20.26
CA GLY A 385 4.31 -1.79 -19.00
C GLY A 385 3.71 -3.18 -18.92
N ALA A 386 4.54 -4.16 -18.62
CA ALA A 386 4.11 -5.53 -18.43
C ALA A 386 4.89 -6.16 -17.29
N GLY A 387 4.28 -7.10 -16.60
CA GLY A 387 4.90 -7.79 -15.49
C GLY A 387 4.08 -8.96 -14.96
N ALA A 388 4.61 -9.60 -13.92
CA ALA A 388 3.90 -10.62 -13.14
C ALA A 388 4.19 -10.43 -11.65
N GLN A 389 3.31 -10.95 -10.82
CA GLN A 389 3.43 -10.93 -9.37
C GLN A 389 2.97 -12.27 -8.81
N VAL A 390 3.69 -12.76 -7.81
CA VAL A 390 3.26 -13.85 -6.95
C VAL A 390 2.78 -13.23 -5.64
N SER A 391 1.54 -13.49 -5.28
CA SER A 391 0.96 -13.12 -3.99
C SER A 391 0.84 -14.38 -3.15
N ILE A 392 1.68 -14.49 -2.13
CA ILE A 392 1.67 -15.64 -1.21
C ILE A 392 0.74 -15.33 -0.05
N ASP A 393 -0.11 -16.28 0.27
CA ASP A 393 -1.01 -16.20 1.42
C ASP A 393 -0.24 -16.41 2.72
N SER A 394 -0.46 -15.54 3.70
CA SER A 394 0.16 -15.67 5.03
C SER A 394 -0.64 -16.58 5.97
N ASP A 395 -1.92 -16.82 5.68
CA ASP A 395 -2.75 -17.73 6.49
C ASP A 395 -2.50 -19.20 6.08
N PRO A 396 -1.96 -20.05 6.97
CA PRO A 396 -1.66 -21.44 6.66
C PRO A 396 -2.89 -22.30 6.39
N ASP A 397 -4.07 -21.88 6.82
CA ASP A 397 -5.32 -22.60 6.63
C ASP A 397 -5.99 -22.27 5.30
N ASP A 398 -5.93 -21.02 4.87
CA ASP A 398 -6.57 -20.55 3.63
C ASP A 398 -5.86 -21.05 2.38
N LYS A 399 -4.54 -21.00 2.35
CA LYS A 399 -3.67 -21.44 1.23
C LYS A 399 -4.05 -20.79 -0.11
N ASN A 400 -4.50 -19.55 -0.08
CA ASN A 400 -5.09 -18.86 -1.23
C ASN A 400 -4.08 -17.91 -1.91
N SER A 401 -2.98 -18.47 -2.37
CA SER A 401 -1.96 -17.73 -3.13
C SER A 401 -2.35 -17.59 -4.61
N ASN A 402 -1.79 -16.58 -5.27
CA ASN A 402 -2.10 -16.26 -6.66
C ASN A 402 -0.86 -15.84 -7.44
N LEU A 403 -0.82 -16.27 -8.70
CA LEU A 403 0.07 -15.76 -9.73
C LEU A 403 -0.73 -14.80 -10.61
N ILE A 404 -0.24 -13.59 -10.82
CA ILE A 404 -0.90 -12.56 -11.61
C ILE A 404 0.06 -12.11 -12.71
N ILE A 405 -0.44 -11.97 -13.93
CA ILE A 405 0.24 -11.30 -15.05
C ILE A 405 -0.56 -10.08 -15.47
N TYR A 406 0.10 -9.07 -15.99
CA TYR A 406 -0.57 -7.89 -16.54
C TYR A 406 0.24 -7.24 -17.65
N ALA A 407 -0.46 -6.54 -18.56
CA ALA A 407 0.15 -5.66 -19.55
C ALA A 407 -0.75 -4.47 -19.87
N ILE A 408 -0.11 -3.30 -20.11
CA ILE A 408 -0.73 -2.09 -20.63
C ILE A 408 -0.22 -1.88 -22.05
N TYR A 409 -1.11 -1.74 -23.03
CA TYR A 409 -0.72 -1.70 -24.45
C TYR A 409 -1.75 -0.95 -25.31
N ALA A 410 -1.40 -0.63 -26.56
CA ALA A 410 -2.35 -0.09 -27.52
C ALA A 410 -3.32 -1.21 -28.00
N PRO A 411 -4.64 -1.00 -28.09
CA PRO A 411 -5.64 -2.06 -28.39
C PRO A 411 -5.31 -2.93 -29.60
N MET A 412 -4.71 -2.35 -30.63
CA MET A 412 -4.25 -3.07 -31.85
C MET A 412 -3.18 -4.15 -31.57
N ASN A 413 -2.53 -4.13 -30.42
CA ASN A 413 -1.50 -5.10 -30.03
C ASN A 413 -2.07 -6.26 -29.18
N ALA A 414 -3.37 -6.33 -28.94
CA ALA A 414 -3.99 -7.31 -28.04
C ALA A 414 -3.59 -8.75 -28.36
N GLU A 415 -3.69 -9.16 -29.61
CA GLU A 415 -3.30 -10.51 -30.05
C GLU A 415 -1.81 -10.79 -29.83
N LYS A 416 -0.95 -9.81 -30.17
CA LYS A 416 0.50 -9.95 -29.96
C LYS A 416 0.87 -10.07 -28.49
N VAL A 417 0.21 -9.33 -27.61
CA VAL A 417 0.41 -9.42 -26.16
C VAL A 417 0.02 -10.78 -25.63
N GLN A 418 -1.13 -11.34 -26.05
CA GLN A 418 -1.54 -12.67 -25.65
C GLN A 418 -0.59 -13.77 -26.16
N ILE A 419 -0.14 -13.66 -27.39
CA ILE A 419 0.88 -14.56 -27.96
C ILE A 419 2.19 -14.47 -27.17
N GLY A 420 2.65 -13.25 -26.89
CA GLY A 420 3.88 -13.03 -26.13
C GLY A 420 3.83 -13.60 -24.72
N PHE A 421 2.71 -13.44 -24.01
CA PHE A 421 2.49 -14.07 -22.70
C PHE A 421 2.50 -15.59 -22.80
N LYS A 422 1.80 -16.15 -23.78
CA LYS A 422 1.73 -17.60 -23.97
C LYS A 422 3.08 -18.21 -24.25
N GLU A 423 3.80 -17.67 -25.22
CA GLU A 423 5.13 -18.17 -25.62
C GLU A 423 6.14 -18.03 -24.47
N GLU A 424 6.13 -16.90 -23.75
CA GLU A 424 7.08 -16.71 -22.66
C GLU A 424 6.78 -17.61 -21.46
N LEU A 425 5.49 -17.82 -21.15
CA LEU A 425 5.07 -18.74 -20.12
C LEU A 425 5.41 -20.21 -20.46
N GLU A 426 5.20 -20.61 -21.71
CA GLU A 426 5.58 -21.93 -22.21
C GLU A 426 7.10 -22.16 -22.11
N ARG A 427 7.91 -21.19 -22.54
CA ARG A 427 9.38 -21.24 -22.38
C ARG A 427 9.77 -21.32 -20.90
N PHE A 428 9.15 -20.52 -20.04
CA PHE A 428 9.43 -20.53 -18.61
C PHE A 428 9.14 -21.89 -17.97
N ILE A 429 8.07 -22.57 -18.39
CA ILE A 429 7.70 -23.92 -17.88
C ILE A 429 8.59 -25.01 -18.46
N VAL A 430 8.91 -24.98 -19.75
CA VAL A 430 9.62 -26.06 -20.47
C VAL A 430 11.11 -25.95 -20.28
N ASP A 431 11.67 -24.77 -20.60
CA ASP A 431 13.12 -24.53 -20.58
C ASP A 431 13.64 -24.25 -19.16
N GLY A 432 12.76 -23.71 -18.29
CA GLY A 432 13.10 -23.29 -16.94
C GLY A 432 13.91 -21.99 -16.93
N ILE A 433 14.63 -21.77 -15.82
CA ILE A 433 15.48 -20.60 -15.61
C ILE A 433 16.95 -20.91 -15.81
N THR A 434 17.75 -19.89 -16.08
CA THR A 434 19.20 -19.97 -16.13
C THR A 434 19.83 -19.69 -14.77
N GLN A 435 21.11 -20.02 -14.59
CA GLN A 435 21.87 -19.68 -13.39
C GLN A 435 21.99 -18.15 -13.20
N GLU A 436 22.21 -17.42 -14.30
CA GLU A 436 22.32 -15.95 -14.27
C GLU A 436 21.02 -15.29 -13.79
N GLU A 437 19.86 -15.77 -14.25
CA GLU A 437 18.55 -15.28 -13.77
C GLU A 437 18.36 -15.58 -12.28
N LEU A 438 18.76 -16.77 -11.83
CA LEU A 438 18.68 -17.15 -10.42
C LEU A 438 19.57 -16.23 -9.58
N ASP A 439 20.84 -16.07 -9.92
CA ASP A 439 21.81 -15.28 -9.16
C ASP A 439 21.36 -13.81 -9.07
N SER A 440 20.86 -13.25 -10.16
CA SER A 440 20.31 -11.88 -10.19
C SER A 440 19.08 -11.73 -9.30
N ALA A 441 18.15 -12.68 -9.35
CA ALA A 441 16.93 -12.64 -8.54
C ALA A 441 17.21 -12.82 -7.06
N LEU A 442 18.13 -13.72 -6.68
CA LEU A 442 18.55 -13.92 -5.28
C LEU A 442 19.17 -12.65 -4.70
N ASN A 443 20.14 -12.07 -5.42
CA ASN A 443 20.78 -10.84 -4.99
C ASN A 443 19.76 -9.69 -4.83
N GLY A 444 18.89 -9.52 -5.80
CA GLY A 444 17.85 -8.48 -5.75
C GLY A 444 16.86 -8.68 -4.60
N TRP A 445 16.45 -9.92 -4.34
CA TRP A 445 15.54 -10.24 -3.24
C TRP A 445 16.19 -9.98 -1.88
N ILE A 446 17.41 -10.46 -1.64
CA ILE A 446 18.15 -10.29 -0.37
C ILE A 446 18.40 -8.80 -0.10
N GLN A 447 18.87 -8.05 -1.09
CA GLN A 447 19.05 -6.60 -0.96
C GLN A 447 17.72 -5.89 -0.68
N GLY A 448 16.65 -6.30 -1.35
CA GLY A 448 15.30 -5.79 -1.11
C GLY A 448 14.84 -6.00 0.34
N GLN A 449 15.07 -7.19 0.92
CA GLN A 449 14.76 -7.48 2.32
C GLN A 449 15.56 -6.59 3.28
N THR A 450 16.85 -6.41 3.02
CA THR A 450 17.72 -5.54 3.83
C THR A 450 17.23 -4.09 3.83
N VAL A 451 16.89 -3.55 2.64
CA VAL A 451 16.35 -2.19 2.49
C VAL A 451 14.98 -2.05 3.17
N SER A 452 14.15 -3.09 3.07
CA SER A 452 12.82 -3.11 3.72
C SER A 452 12.95 -3.02 5.25
N ARG A 453 13.81 -3.84 5.84
CA ARG A 453 14.07 -3.82 7.30
C ARG A 453 14.68 -2.51 7.81
N ALA A 454 15.35 -1.76 6.95
CA ALA A 454 15.88 -0.44 7.30
C ALA A 454 14.82 0.66 7.40
N LYS A 455 13.62 0.43 6.85
CA LYS A 455 12.51 1.40 6.87
C LYS A 455 11.55 1.09 8.03
N ASP A 456 11.38 2.04 8.92
CA ASP A 456 10.57 1.84 10.13
C ASP A 456 9.13 1.39 9.85
N ASN A 457 8.48 1.92 8.81
CA ASN A 457 7.12 1.52 8.45
C ASN A 457 7.04 0.05 7.99
N GLU A 458 8.03 -0.41 7.21
CA GLU A 458 8.07 -1.79 6.71
C GLU A 458 8.45 -2.74 7.84
N LEU A 459 9.41 -2.37 8.68
CA LEU A 459 9.78 -3.12 9.88
C LEU A 459 8.62 -3.20 10.88
N SER A 460 7.87 -2.10 11.07
CA SER A 460 6.67 -2.09 11.91
C SER A 460 5.60 -3.06 11.39
N SER A 461 5.39 -3.09 10.07
CA SER A 461 4.45 -4.02 9.45
C SER A 461 4.88 -5.48 9.62
N LEU A 462 6.18 -5.76 9.49
CA LEU A 462 6.75 -7.08 9.70
C LEU A 462 6.57 -7.55 11.14
N ILE A 463 6.91 -6.70 12.13
CA ILE A 463 6.72 -7.02 13.56
C ILE A 463 5.23 -7.22 13.88
N ASN A 464 4.35 -6.38 13.35
CA ASN A 464 2.90 -6.52 13.57
C ASN A 464 2.36 -7.84 13.01
N ASN A 465 2.88 -8.26 11.85
CA ASN A 465 2.54 -9.56 11.26
C ASN A 465 3.09 -10.73 12.09
N ASN A 466 4.29 -10.61 12.62
CA ASN A 466 4.87 -11.61 13.52
C ASN A 466 4.07 -11.75 14.83
N LEU A 467 3.69 -10.65 15.47
CA LEU A 467 2.80 -10.68 16.63
C LEU A 467 1.46 -11.36 16.29
N TYR A 468 0.87 -11.04 15.14
CA TYR A 468 -0.41 -11.61 14.73
C TYR A 468 -0.38 -13.14 14.51
N PHE A 469 0.75 -13.67 13.98
CA PHE A 469 0.91 -15.10 13.71
C PHE A 469 1.71 -15.84 14.78
N ASP A 470 1.97 -15.22 15.93
CA ASP A 470 2.81 -15.76 17.02
C ASP A 470 4.18 -16.26 16.50
N ARG A 471 4.90 -15.34 15.81
CA ARG A 471 6.20 -15.58 15.17
C ARG A 471 7.23 -14.60 15.70
N ASP A 472 8.50 -14.96 15.51
CA ASP A 472 9.65 -14.09 15.74
C ASP A 472 10.49 -13.91 14.47
N MET A 473 11.60 -13.20 14.55
CA MET A 473 12.47 -12.92 13.40
C MET A 473 13.14 -14.17 12.82
N SER A 474 13.15 -15.30 13.53
CA SER A 474 13.68 -16.58 13.01
C SER A 474 12.89 -17.09 11.82
N PHE A 475 11.58 -16.73 11.72
CA PHE A 475 10.75 -17.07 10.57
C PHE A 475 11.31 -16.44 9.28
N GLN A 476 11.60 -15.14 9.32
CA GLN A 476 12.15 -14.42 8.17
C GLN A 476 13.60 -14.81 7.88
N ALA A 477 14.41 -15.03 8.92
CA ALA A 477 15.78 -15.54 8.78
C ALA A 477 15.80 -16.92 8.10
N SER A 478 14.86 -17.79 8.48
CA SER A 478 14.70 -19.12 7.85
C SER A 478 14.32 -18.99 6.38
N LEU A 479 13.38 -18.09 6.04
CA LEU A 479 13.00 -17.86 4.65
C LEU A 479 14.19 -17.33 3.82
N GLU A 480 14.96 -16.37 4.34
CA GLU A 480 16.14 -15.83 3.66
C GLU A 480 17.22 -16.93 3.46
N SER A 481 17.42 -17.80 4.44
CA SER A 481 18.29 -18.96 4.33
C SER A 481 17.81 -19.94 3.26
N GLN A 482 16.50 -20.21 3.20
CA GLN A 482 15.90 -21.06 2.16
C GLN A 482 16.07 -20.45 0.77
N VAL A 483 15.87 -19.14 0.62
CA VAL A 483 16.08 -18.40 -0.63
C VAL A 483 17.54 -18.52 -1.06
N SER A 484 18.48 -18.26 -0.15
CA SER A 484 19.94 -18.34 -0.43
C SER A 484 20.41 -19.73 -0.85
N ALA A 485 19.70 -20.79 -0.41
CA ALA A 485 20.01 -22.20 -0.73
C ALA A 485 19.29 -22.73 -1.98
N LEU A 486 18.60 -21.85 -2.76
CA LEU A 486 17.91 -22.27 -3.97
C LEU A 486 18.90 -22.64 -5.08
N THR A 487 18.51 -23.63 -5.86
CA THR A 487 19.20 -24.03 -7.09
C THR A 487 18.25 -23.94 -8.27
N VAL A 488 18.80 -23.90 -9.48
CA VAL A 488 18.01 -23.89 -10.73
C VAL A 488 17.01 -25.04 -10.76
N GLU A 489 17.44 -26.23 -10.34
CA GLU A 489 16.59 -27.43 -10.34
C GLU A 489 15.40 -27.30 -9.39
N LYS A 490 15.63 -26.75 -8.18
CA LYS A 490 14.55 -26.52 -7.21
C LYS A 490 13.53 -25.51 -7.72
N VAL A 491 14.00 -24.38 -8.27
CA VAL A 491 13.11 -23.36 -8.82
C VAL A 491 12.35 -23.91 -10.04
N ASN A 492 13.02 -24.64 -10.94
CA ASN A 492 12.36 -25.26 -12.10
C ASN A 492 11.32 -26.31 -11.71
N ALA A 493 11.54 -27.06 -10.64
CA ALA A 493 10.54 -28.00 -10.12
C ALA A 493 9.27 -27.25 -9.63
N VAL A 494 9.44 -26.12 -8.98
CA VAL A 494 8.33 -25.27 -8.50
C VAL A 494 7.62 -24.58 -9.66
N ILE A 495 8.35 -24.08 -10.67
CA ILE A 495 7.76 -23.56 -11.91
C ILE A 495 6.83 -24.60 -12.54
N LYS A 496 7.32 -25.82 -12.78
CA LYS A 496 6.51 -26.91 -13.36
C LYS A 496 5.30 -27.30 -12.51
N LYS A 497 5.39 -27.12 -11.20
CA LYS A 497 4.28 -27.42 -10.28
C LYS A 497 3.18 -26.36 -10.31
N TYR A 498 3.54 -25.10 -10.26
CA TYR A 498 2.58 -24.01 -10.03
C TYR A 498 2.23 -23.21 -11.29
N PHE A 499 3.18 -22.97 -12.20
CA PHE A 499 2.90 -22.29 -13.45
C PHE A 499 2.25 -23.25 -14.44
N LYS A 500 1.16 -22.85 -15.04
CA LYS A 500 0.39 -23.66 -15.98
C LYS A 500 0.25 -22.91 -17.31
N SER A 501 -0.06 -23.65 -18.38
CA SER A 501 -0.36 -23.07 -19.68
C SER A 501 -1.44 -21.98 -19.57
N LEU A 502 -1.35 -20.93 -20.38
CA LEU A 502 -2.19 -19.72 -20.28
C LEU A 502 -3.69 -20.02 -20.41
N ASP A 503 -4.06 -21.11 -21.09
CA ASP A 503 -5.44 -21.55 -21.23
C ASP A 503 -6.07 -22.05 -19.91
N GLN A 504 -5.27 -22.27 -18.88
CA GLN A 504 -5.74 -22.60 -17.52
C GLN A 504 -5.91 -21.38 -16.61
N TRP A 505 -5.56 -20.19 -17.08
CA TRP A 505 -5.70 -18.95 -16.33
C TRP A 505 -7.06 -18.32 -16.51
N THR A 506 -7.47 -17.50 -15.56
CA THR A 506 -8.50 -16.50 -15.79
C THR A 506 -7.83 -15.29 -16.41
N VAL A 507 -8.13 -14.99 -17.68
CA VAL A 507 -7.60 -13.82 -18.40
C VAL A 507 -8.76 -12.89 -18.72
N VAL A 508 -8.59 -11.62 -18.42
CA VAL A 508 -9.56 -10.57 -18.76
C VAL A 508 -8.84 -9.42 -19.45
N ASN A 509 -9.36 -9.00 -20.58
CA ASN A 509 -8.85 -7.91 -21.39
C ASN A 509 -9.84 -6.76 -21.38
N GLY A 510 -9.41 -5.55 -21.05
CA GLY A 510 -10.22 -4.33 -21.21
C GLY A 510 -9.60 -3.45 -22.29
N GLY A 511 -10.40 -2.94 -23.22
CA GLY A 511 -9.89 -2.10 -24.30
C GLY A 511 -10.89 -1.86 -25.42
N ASP A 512 -10.50 -0.98 -26.35
CA ASP A 512 -11.23 -0.76 -27.61
C ASP A 512 -10.69 -1.72 -28.67
N PHE A 513 -11.28 -2.92 -28.74
CA PHE A 513 -10.82 -4.02 -29.61
C PHE A 513 -11.64 -4.10 -30.92
N GLN A 514 -12.25 -2.99 -31.35
CA GLN A 514 -13.05 -2.95 -32.58
C GLN A 514 -12.18 -2.79 -33.83
#